data_71b067855b5550e7736789156ae753a5
#
_entry.id   71b067855b5550e7736789156ae753a5
#
_cell.length_a   1.000
_cell.length_b   1.000
_cell.length_c   1.000
_cell.angle_alpha   90.00
_cell.angle_beta   90.00
_cell.angle_gamma   90.00
#
_symmetry.space_group_name_H-M   'P 1'
#
loop_
_entity.id
_entity.type
_entity.pdbx_description
1 polymer ?
#
loop_
_entity_poly.entity_id
_entity_poly.type
_entity_poly.pdbx_seq_one_letter_code
_entity_poly.pdbx_strand_id
1 'polypeptide(L)'
;MTESIEIRRIEPGGNMHGFVKLPFSLYRGDPRWIPQLTSHELAQFDPRKNPAFGYCDVMFFLALRDGRPVGRVAAIVNRRLVEKLGIRRGRFGWFECENDPETAAALLAGAEEWLSSMGMSEVAGPMGFTDNDQTGFLVEGFEELPTIAASYNPPCYNDFVAARGYAKQVDYVEYRITVPEAMPERMERLVDLVRQRTSVRVFNETSTKRLSGKWGHQVFEVLNEAYAALYGTTTLDEKEIAYYISNYLGQVDPEFIKLAADGDRLVGFVIAMPNLSRGFQKARGRLFPFGFVHILREMRSTRVLDFYLAGVRPEYQGKGIDALMSWEMGRSALARGIRFAESNHELEDNHKIQALWKQYDRRLHRRTRVYVKPLGA
;
A
#
# COMPACT_ATOMS: atom_id res chain seq x y z
N MET A 1 -27.98 -30.57 -7.75
CA MET A 1 -26.66 -31.07 -7.34
C MET A 1 -25.84 -29.82 -7.03
N THR A 2 -25.49 -29.61 -5.79
CA THR A 2 -24.58 -28.50 -5.41
C THR A 2 -23.21 -28.79 -6.05
N GLU A 3 -22.81 -27.95 -6.98
CA GLU A 3 -21.50 -28.02 -7.63
C GLU A 3 -20.41 -27.90 -6.54
N SER A 4 -19.55 -28.91 -6.44
CA SER A 4 -18.53 -28.97 -5.38
C SER A 4 -17.44 -27.94 -5.65
N ILE A 5 -17.04 -27.22 -4.59
CA ILE A 5 -15.91 -26.30 -4.64
C ILE A 5 -14.61 -27.10 -4.43
N GLU A 6 -13.72 -27.08 -5.42
CA GLU A 6 -12.36 -27.62 -5.32
C GLU A 6 -11.42 -26.50 -4.85
N ILE A 7 -10.67 -26.73 -3.77
CA ILE A 7 -9.60 -25.83 -3.33
C ILE A 7 -8.25 -26.38 -3.82
N ARG A 8 -7.66 -25.68 -4.78
CA ARG A 8 -6.35 -26.02 -5.33
C ARG A 8 -5.25 -25.21 -4.65
N ARG A 9 -4.26 -25.91 -4.11
CA ARG A 9 -3.02 -25.31 -3.59
C ARG A 9 -2.05 -25.03 -4.75
N ILE A 10 -1.38 -23.87 -4.69
CA ILE A 10 -0.34 -23.49 -5.65
C ILE A 10 0.89 -23.12 -4.83
N GLU A 11 1.95 -23.89 -4.99
CA GLU A 11 3.24 -23.62 -4.35
C GLU A 11 3.92 -22.41 -4.99
N PRO A 12 4.80 -21.67 -4.27
CA PRO A 12 5.65 -20.62 -4.84
C PRO A 12 6.41 -21.12 -6.07
N GLY A 13 6.34 -20.35 -7.16
CA GLY A 13 6.91 -20.75 -8.46
C GLY A 13 5.97 -21.58 -9.34
N GLY A 14 4.82 -22.00 -8.84
CA GLY A 14 3.77 -22.65 -9.61
C GLY A 14 3.07 -21.71 -10.60
N ASN A 15 2.08 -22.24 -11.31
CA ASN A 15 1.34 -21.45 -12.30
C ASN A 15 0.34 -20.49 -11.63
N MET A 16 0.72 -19.21 -11.56
CA MET A 16 -0.06 -18.13 -10.96
C MET A 16 -1.07 -17.48 -11.91
N HIS A 17 -1.19 -17.96 -13.17
CA HIS A 17 -2.00 -17.26 -14.17
C HIS A 17 -3.48 -17.15 -13.77
N GLY A 18 -4.09 -18.24 -13.30
CA GLY A 18 -5.48 -18.25 -12.81
C GLY A 18 -5.68 -17.34 -11.60
N PHE A 19 -4.72 -17.36 -10.68
CA PHE A 19 -4.72 -16.53 -9.48
C PHE A 19 -4.68 -15.04 -9.83
N VAL A 20 -3.76 -14.61 -10.71
CA VAL A 20 -3.59 -13.21 -11.12
C VAL A 20 -4.74 -12.72 -12.02
N LYS A 21 -5.34 -13.61 -12.81
CA LYS A 21 -6.41 -13.21 -13.76
C LYS A 21 -7.81 -13.19 -13.16
N LEU A 22 -8.02 -13.85 -12.03
CA LEU A 22 -9.34 -13.93 -11.39
C LEU A 22 -10.00 -12.55 -11.16
N PRO A 23 -9.32 -11.51 -10.62
CA PRO A 23 -9.96 -10.21 -10.37
C PRO A 23 -10.55 -9.56 -11.62
N PHE A 24 -9.97 -9.80 -12.80
CA PHE A 24 -10.49 -9.25 -14.06
C PHE A 24 -11.86 -9.82 -14.43
N SER A 25 -12.21 -11.01 -13.95
CA SER A 25 -13.56 -11.58 -14.12
C SER A 25 -14.50 -11.12 -13.01
N LEU A 26 -14.03 -11.09 -11.75
CA LEU A 26 -14.84 -10.69 -10.60
C LEU A 26 -15.31 -9.24 -10.69
N TYR A 27 -14.42 -8.33 -11.08
CA TYR A 27 -14.69 -6.89 -11.15
C TYR A 27 -15.04 -6.40 -12.55
N ARG A 28 -15.47 -7.30 -13.45
CA ARG A 28 -15.83 -6.91 -14.82
C ARG A 28 -16.95 -5.89 -14.82
N GLY A 29 -16.64 -4.67 -15.34
CA GLY A 29 -17.60 -3.58 -15.44
C GLY A 29 -17.74 -2.72 -14.19
N ASP A 30 -17.03 -3.02 -13.10
CA ASP A 30 -16.99 -2.13 -11.94
C ASP A 30 -16.12 -0.89 -12.25
N PRO A 31 -16.69 0.32 -12.25
CA PRO A 31 -15.96 1.55 -12.59
C PRO A 31 -14.98 2.00 -11.50
N ARG A 32 -15.00 1.38 -10.34
CA ARG A 32 -14.13 1.73 -9.20
C ARG A 32 -12.94 0.80 -9.08
N TRP A 33 -13.01 -0.40 -9.64
CA TRP A 33 -11.89 -1.32 -9.60
C TRP A 33 -10.73 -0.86 -10.49
N ILE A 34 -9.52 -0.90 -9.94
CA ILE A 34 -8.29 -0.54 -10.64
C ILE A 34 -7.44 -1.80 -10.82
N PRO A 35 -7.35 -2.33 -12.06
CA PRO A 35 -6.54 -3.50 -12.32
C PRO A 35 -5.05 -3.19 -12.15
N GLN A 36 -4.36 -4.01 -11.39
CA GLN A 36 -2.90 -3.99 -11.34
C GLN A 36 -2.33 -4.48 -12.69
N LEU A 37 -1.09 -4.08 -13.00
CA LEU A 37 -0.41 -4.61 -14.18
C LEU A 37 -0.14 -6.10 -13.99
N THR A 38 -0.65 -6.93 -14.88
CA THR A 38 -0.52 -8.39 -14.81
C THR A 38 0.93 -8.85 -14.70
N SER A 39 1.85 -8.17 -15.42
CA SER A 39 3.28 -8.48 -15.34
C SER A 39 3.88 -8.17 -13.99
N HIS A 40 3.38 -7.11 -13.32
CA HIS A 40 3.82 -6.72 -11.99
C HIS A 40 3.33 -7.72 -10.93
N GLU A 41 2.04 -8.10 -10.95
CA GLU A 41 1.52 -9.12 -10.03
C GLU A 41 2.20 -10.47 -10.21
N LEU A 42 2.44 -10.90 -11.46
CA LEU A 42 3.21 -12.13 -11.72
C LEU A 42 4.62 -12.06 -11.15
N ALA A 43 5.28 -10.90 -11.22
CA ALA A 43 6.60 -10.71 -10.62
C ALA A 43 6.56 -10.70 -9.10
N GLN A 44 5.49 -10.13 -8.51
CA GLN A 44 5.27 -10.10 -7.06
C GLN A 44 5.12 -11.52 -6.47
N PHE A 45 4.54 -12.46 -7.23
CA PHE A 45 4.36 -13.84 -6.81
C PHE A 45 5.48 -14.80 -7.28
N ASP A 46 6.51 -14.29 -7.96
CA ASP A 46 7.66 -15.09 -8.39
C ASP A 46 8.76 -15.06 -7.31
N PRO A 47 9.09 -16.21 -6.67
CA PRO A 47 10.10 -16.25 -5.61
C PRO A 47 11.51 -15.89 -6.07
N ARG A 48 11.77 -15.88 -7.41
CA ARG A 48 13.06 -15.45 -7.97
C ARG A 48 13.16 -13.94 -8.12
N LYS A 49 12.04 -13.20 -8.02
CA LYS A 49 11.96 -11.76 -8.26
C LYS A 49 11.64 -10.98 -7.01
N ASN A 50 10.77 -11.52 -6.15
CA ASN A 50 10.34 -10.85 -4.93
C ASN A 50 11.20 -11.29 -3.74
N PRO A 51 11.99 -10.38 -3.14
CA PRO A 51 12.86 -10.71 -2.01
C PRO A 51 12.11 -11.17 -0.76
N ALA A 52 10.82 -10.84 -0.63
CA ALA A 52 10.00 -11.24 0.52
C ALA A 52 9.93 -12.77 0.70
N PHE A 53 10.06 -13.56 -0.36
CA PHE A 53 10.14 -15.02 -0.26
C PHE A 53 11.39 -15.51 0.50
N GLY A 54 12.39 -14.67 0.72
CA GLY A 54 13.54 -15.01 1.56
C GLY A 54 13.20 -15.17 3.03
N TYR A 55 12.10 -14.56 3.50
CA TYR A 55 11.67 -14.59 4.91
C TYR A 55 10.18 -14.85 5.11
N CYS A 56 9.41 -15.00 4.03
CA CYS A 56 8.01 -15.41 4.08
C CYS A 56 7.85 -16.84 3.57
N ASP A 57 7.15 -17.68 4.33
CA ASP A 57 6.59 -18.92 3.84
C ASP A 57 5.19 -18.63 3.33
N VAL A 58 4.83 -19.18 2.18
CA VAL A 58 3.60 -18.79 1.47
C VAL A 58 2.94 -20.02 0.85
N MET A 59 1.60 -20.07 0.92
CA MET A 59 0.77 -20.97 0.16
C MET A 59 -0.35 -20.18 -0.53
N PHE A 60 -0.54 -20.39 -1.81
CA PHE A 60 -1.65 -19.80 -2.55
C PHE A 60 -2.77 -20.83 -2.74
N PHE A 61 -4.01 -20.35 -2.64
CA PHE A 61 -5.20 -21.15 -2.80
C PHE A 61 -6.08 -20.56 -3.90
N LEU A 62 -6.55 -21.41 -4.79
CA LEU A 62 -7.48 -21.07 -5.86
C LEU A 62 -8.73 -21.94 -5.71
N ALA A 63 -9.88 -21.32 -5.49
CA ALA A 63 -11.16 -22.01 -5.50
C ALA A 63 -11.64 -22.19 -6.94
N LEU A 64 -12.05 -23.39 -7.27
CA LEU A 64 -12.57 -23.75 -8.58
C LEU A 64 -13.99 -24.31 -8.43
N ARG A 65 -14.88 -23.89 -9.35
CA ARG A 65 -16.20 -24.48 -9.53
C ARG A 65 -16.30 -24.93 -10.98
N ASP A 66 -16.48 -26.23 -11.22
CA ASP A 66 -16.43 -26.84 -12.56
C ASP A 66 -15.17 -26.49 -13.36
N GLY A 67 -14.03 -26.48 -12.69
CA GLY A 67 -12.73 -26.11 -13.27
C GLY A 67 -12.53 -24.61 -13.52
N ARG A 68 -13.53 -23.76 -13.27
CA ARG A 68 -13.45 -22.29 -13.41
C ARG A 68 -13.02 -21.65 -12.09
N PRO A 69 -11.99 -20.77 -12.09
CA PRO A 69 -11.61 -20.01 -10.91
C PRO A 69 -12.76 -19.10 -10.44
N VAL A 70 -13.11 -19.20 -9.14
CA VAL A 70 -14.18 -18.45 -8.48
C VAL A 70 -13.72 -17.73 -7.23
N GLY A 71 -12.50 -18.00 -6.74
CA GLY A 71 -11.93 -17.30 -5.60
C GLY A 71 -10.45 -17.59 -5.42
N ARG A 72 -9.76 -16.72 -4.69
CA ARG A 72 -8.32 -16.82 -4.38
C ARG A 72 -8.02 -16.33 -2.98
N VAL A 73 -6.96 -16.85 -2.37
CA VAL A 73 -6.35 -16.30 -1.15
C VAL A 73 -4.90 -16.77 -1.06
N ALA A 74 -4.03 -15.95 -0.45
CA ALA A 74 -2.69 -16.36 -0.04
C ALA A 74 -2.64 -16.48 1.49
N ALA A 75 -2.03 -17.56 2.00
CA ALA A 75 -1.65 -17.69 3.41
C ALA A 75 -0.15 -17.45 3.53
N ILE A 76 0.27 -16.66 4.53
CA ILE A 76 1.63 -16.14 4.63
C ILE A 76 2.10 -16.21 6.08
N VAL A 77 3.29 -16.76 6.29
CA VAL A 77 4.03 -16.65 7.55
C VAL A 77 5.22 -15.73 7.31
N ASN A 78 5.15 -14.49 7.79
CA ASN A 78 6.29 -13.58 7.77
C ASN A 78 7.13 -13.82 9.03
N ARG A 79 8.25 -14.57 8.89
CA ARG A 79 9.11 -14.96 10.02
C ARG A 79 9.69 -13.78 10.78
N ARG A 80 10.06 -12.70 10.08
CA ARG A 80 10.58 -11.47 10.72
C ARG A 80 9.54 -10.81 11.61
N LEU A 81 8.27 -10.82 11.17
CA LEU A 81 7.19 -10.24 11.97
C LEU A 81 6.87 -11.11 13.19
N VAL A 82 6.85 -12.44 13.01
CA VAL A 82 6.66 -13.38 14.12
C VAL A 82 7.75 -13.19 15.18
N GLU A 83 9.00 -13.06 14.76
CA GLU A 83 10.15 -12.78 15.66
C GLU A 83 10.01 -11.41 16.33
N LYS A 84 9.72 -10.35 15.54
CA LYS A 84 9.57 -8.98 16.06
C LYS A 84 8.47 -8.86 17.12
N LEU A 85 7.33 -9.51 16.89
CA LEU A 85 6.18 -9.40 17.79
C LEU A 85 6.22 -10.41 18.94
N GLY A 86 6.96 -11.51 18.82
CA GLY A 86 6.88 -12.63 19.74
C GLY A 86 5.53 -13.38 19.69
N ILE A 87 4.72 -13.15 18.66
CA ILE A 87 3.39 -13.71 18.49
C ILE A 87 3.39 -14.58 17.23
N ARG A 88 2.91 -15.81 17.35
CA ARG A 88 2.76 -16.76 16.22
C ARG A 88 1.54 -16.38 15.37
N ARG A 89 1.63 -15.25 14.67
CA ARG A 89 0.60 -14.68 13.82
C ARG A 89 0.91 -14.90 12.35
N GLY A 90 0.08 -15.68 11.67
CA GLY A 90 0.05 -15.77 10.22
C GLY A 90 -0.78 -14.64 9.61
N ARG A 91 -0.73 -14.55 8.29
CA ARG A 91 -1.51 -13.59 7.50
C ARG A 91 -2.31 -14.30 6.43
N PHE A 92 -3.48 -13.74 6.07
CA PHE A 92 -4.08 -14.00 4.77
C PHE A 92 -4.07 -12.72 3.94
N GLY A 93 -3.85 -12.85 2.62
CA GLY A 93 -3.84 -11.72 1.70
C GLY A 93 -4.41 -12.08 0.35
N TRP A 94 -4.60 -11.10 -0.53
CA TRP A 94 -5.19 -11.27 -1.88
C TRP A 94 -6.46 -12.14 -1.88
N PHE A 95 -7.26 -12.02 -0.82
CA PHE A 95 -8.54 -12.70 -0.73
C PHE A 95 -9.53 -12.03 -1.66
N GLU A 96 -10.04 -12.79 -2.61
CA GLU A 96 -11.10 -12.38 -3.54
C GLU A 96 -11.92 -13.59 -3.95
N CYS A 97 -13.23 -13.43 -4.03
CA CYS A 97 -14.12 -14.47 -4.51
C CYS A 97 -15.42 -13.88 -5.09
N GLU A 98 -16.15 -14.71 -5.80
CA GLU A 98 -17.55 -14.40 -6.14
C GLU A 98 -18.34 -14.12 -4.85
N ASN A 99 -19.50 -13.45 -4.97
CA ASN A 99 -20.38 -13.24 -3.82
C ASN A 99 -21.05 -14.55 -3.39
N ASP A 100 -20.25 -15.44 -2.84
CA ASP A 100 -20.63 -16.78 -2.43
C ASP A 100 -19.97 -17.14 -1.09
N PRO A 101 -20.77 -17.23 0.00
CA PRO A 101 -20.27 -17.55 1.34
C PRO A 101 -19.57 -18.91 1.44
N GLU A 102 -19.96 -19.90 0.63
CA GLU A 102 -19.35 -21.24 0.66
C GLU A 102 -17.92 -21.18 0.11
N THR A 103 -17.72 -20.51 -1.03
CA THR A 103 -16.38 -20.29 -1.61
C THR A 103 -15.49 -19.50 -0.65
N ALA A 104 -16.04 -18.45 -0.03
CA ALA A 104 -15.29 -17.66 0.96
C ALA A 104 -14.87 -18.50 2.16
N ALA A 105 -15.80 -19.29 2.72
CA ALA A 105 -15.52 -20.16 3.85
C ALA A 105 -14.48 -21.24 3.52
N ALA A 106 -14.55 -21.85 2.34
CA ALA A 106 -13.60 -22.87 1.91
C ALA A 106 -12.18 -22.31 1.73
N LEU A 107 -12.04 -21.11 1.13
CA LEU A 107 -10.75 -20.44 0.97
C LEU A 107 -10.12 -20.09 2.31
N LEU A 108 -10.89 -19.45 3.21
CA LEU A 108 -10.39 -19.07 4.53
C LEU A 108 -10.04 -20.32 5.36
N ALA A 109 -10.84 -21.40 5.28
CA ALA A 109 -10.51 -22.67 5.94
C ALA A 109 -9.17 -23.24 5.47
N GLY A 110 -8.94 -23.29 4.16
CA GLY A 110 -7.68 -23.78 3.61
C GLY A 110 -6.47 -22.94 4.06
N ALA A 111 -6.61 -21.61 4.12
CA ALA A 111 -5.58 -20.73 4.63
C ALA A 111 -5.33 -20.93 6.14
N GLU A 112 -6.39 -21.04 6.95
CA GLU A 112 -6.32 -21.28 8.40
C GLU A 112 -5.66 -22.63 8.72
N GLU A 113 -6.04 -23.70 8.02
CA GLU A 113 -5.45 -25.03 8.18
C GLU A 113 -3.95 -25.04 7.88
N TRP A 114 -3.56 -24.40 6.77
CA TRP A 114 -2.14 -24.30 6.42
C TRP A 114 -1.36 -23.51 7.46
N LEU A 115 -1.88 -22.36 7.91
CA LEU A 115 -1.24 -21.55 8.94
C LEU A 115 -1.11 -22.29 10.27
N SER A 116 -2.15 -23.05 10.66
CA SER A 116 -2.10 -23.91 11.85
C SER A 116 -1.02 -25.00 11.71
N SER A 117 -0.90 -25.62 10.53
CA SER A 117 0.15 -26.61 10.24
C SER A 117 1.56 -26.02 10.29
N MET A 118 1.69 -24.70 10.02
CA MET A 118 2.92 -23.94 10.17
C MET A 118 3.17 -23.44 11.61
N GLY A 119 2.33 -23.86 12.57
CA GLY A 119 2.47 -23.54 13.98
C GLY A 119 1.97 -22.16 14.37
N MET A 120 1.19 -21.48 13.52
CA MET A 120 0.59 -20.19 13.88
C MET A 120 -0.59 -20.40 14.83
N SER A 121 -0.73 -19.50 15.82
CA SER A 121 -1.82 -19.52 16.81
C SER A 121 -2.94 -18.52 16.49
N GLU A 122 -2.70 -17.62 15.56
CA GLU A 122 -3.70 -16.67 15.07
C GLU A 122 -3.42 -16.28 13.62
N VAL A 123 -4.43 -15.77 12.93
CA VAL A 123 -4.34 -15.26 11.57
C VAL A 123 -4.90 -13.83 11.52
N ALA A 124 -4.19 -12.93 10.83
CA ALA A 124 -4.65 -11.57 10.58
C ALA A 124 -4.66 -11.29 9.07
N GLY A 125 -5.56 -10.40 8.62
CA GLY A 125 -5.63 -10.00 7.21
C GLY A 125 -6.89 -9.21 6.86
N PRO A 126 -7.03 -8.84 5.56
CA PRO A 126 -6.06 -9.13 4.53
C PRO A 126 -4.80 -8.27 4.65
N MET A 127 -3.64 -8.89 4.44
CA MET A 127 -2.32 -8.25 4.40
C MET A 127 -1.41 -9.05 3.47
N GLY A 128 -0.57 -8.35 2.70
CA GLY A 128 0.40 -9.00 1.83
C GLY A 128 1.67 -9.46 2.56
N PHE A 129 2.75 -9.62 1.81
CA PHE A 129 4.07 -10.00 2.33
C PHE A 129 4.60 -8.95 3.31
N THR A 130 4.43 -7.67 2.95
CA THR A 130 4.91 -6.51 3.69
C THR A 130 3.79 -5.50 3.92
N ASP A 131 4.06 -4.45 4.65
CA ASP A 131 3.19 -3.29 4.85
C ASP A 131 3.09 -2.38 3.60
N ASN A 132 3.95 -2.61 2.59
CA ASN A 132 3.86 -1.91 1.30
C ASN A 132 2.84 -2.56 0.34
N ASP A 133 2.33 -3.73 0.66
CA ASP A 133 1.28 -4.39 -0.10
C ASP A 133 -0.11 -3.87 0.32
N GLN A 134 -1.11 -4.12 -0.52
CA GLN A 134 -2.49 -3.77 -0.19
C GLN A 134 -2.93 -4.40 1.14
N THR A 135 -3.51 -3.57 2.01
CA THR A 135 -3.82 -3.94 3.38
C THR A 135 -5.25 -3.56 3.76
N GLY A 136 -5.93 -4.49 4.43
CA GLY A 136 -7.29 -4.33 4.93
C GLY A 136 -8.37 -4.48 3.86
N PHE A 137 -9.57 -4.89 4.30
CA PHE A 137 -10.79 -4.77 3.51
C PHE A 137 -11.40 -3.39 3.66
N LEU A 138 -11.89 -2.84 2.54
CA LEU A 138 -12.68 -1.61 2.54
C LEU A 138 -13.93 -1.81 3.41
N VAL A 139 -14.19 -0.89 4.34
CA VAL A 139 -15.37 -0.87 5.22
C VAL A 139 -16.19 0.40 5.07
N GLU A 140 -15.57 1.51 4.60
CA GLU A 140 -16.23 2.79 4.29
C GLU A 140 -15.65 3.36 2.99
N GLY A 141 -16.47 4.04 2.17
CA GLY A 141 -16.04 4.69 0.93
C GLY A 141 -16.07 3.75 -0.28
N PHE A 142 -17.02 2.84 -0.34
CA PHE A 142 -17.19 1.89 -1.45
C PHE A 142 -17.49 2.57 -2.80
N GLU A 143 -17.99 3.79 -2.78
CA GLU A 143 -18.29 4.62 -3.96
C GLU A 143 -17.10 5.44 -4.44
N GLU A 144 -16.04 5.52 -3.65
CA GLU A 144 -14.83 6.30 -3.98
C GLU A 144 -13.90 5.52 -4.92
N LEU A 145 -13.29 6.24 -5.87
CA LEU A 145 -12.24 5.67 -6.70
C LEU A 145 -10.95 5.56 -5.85
N PRO A 146 -10.39 4.37 -5.64
CA PRO A 146 -9.17 4.22 -4.85
C PRO A 146 -7.94 4.80 -5.57
N THR A 147 -6.84 4.96 -4.86
CA THR A 147 -5.50 5.09 -5.47
C THR A 147 -5.04 3.72 -5.97
N ILE A 148 -3.97 3.66 -6.76
CA ILE A 148 -3.42 2.39 -7.26
C ILE A 148 -2.83 1.51 -6.15
N ALA A 149 -2.52 2.09 -4.98
CA ALA A 149 -1.99 1.39 -3.82
C ALA A 149 -3.09 0.91 -2.86
N ALA A 150 -4.28 1.49 -2.96
CA ALA A 150 -5.36 1.22 -2.02
C ALA A 150 -6.13 -0.06 -2.35
N SER A 151 -6.61 -0.74 -1.31
CA SER A 151 -7.47 -1.91 -1.45
C SER A 151 -8.86 -1.52 -1.98
N TYR A 152 -9.46 -2.39 -2.79
CA TYR A 152 -10.86 -2.32 -3.19
C TYR A 152 -11.48 -3.72 -3.14
N ASN A 153 -12.66 -3.84 -2.58
CA ASN A 153 -13.42 -5.08 -2.48
C ASN A 153 -14.92 -4.80 -2.36
N PRO A 154 -15.79 -5.76 -2.69
CA PRO A 154 -17.22 -5.70 -2.40
C PRO A 154 -17.48 -5.70 -0.88
N PRO A 155 -18.60 -5.08 -0.42
CA PRO A 155 -18.97 -5.07 1.01
C PRO A 155 -19.09 -6.46 1.64
N CYS A 156 -19.57 -7.45 0.89
CA CYS A 156 -19.83 -8.82 1.37
C CYS A 156 -18.58 -9.52 1.94
N TYR A 157 -17.36 -9.09 1.58
CA TYR A 157 -16.14 -9.71 2.13
C TYR A 157 -16.02 -9.47 3.64
N ASN A 158 -16.50 -8.34 4.14
CA ASN A 158 -16.55 -8.06 5.58
C ASN A 158 -17.51 -9.02 6.30
N ASP A 159 -18.65 -9.32 5.68
CA ASP A 159 -19.62 -10.27 6.23
C ASP A 159 -19.06 -11.70 6.24
N PHE A 160 -18.32 -12.10 5.20
CA PHE A 160 -17.71 -13.43 5.10
C PHE A 160 -16.68 -13.68 6.19
N VAL A 161 -15.80 -12.71 6.45
CA VAL A 161 -14.80 -12.88 7.54
C VAL A 161 -15.47 -12.78 8.92
N ALA A 162 -16.46 -11.92 9.10
CA ALA A 162 -17.21 -11.84 10.35
C ALA A 162 -17.96 -13.15 10.67
N ALA A 163 -18.64 -13.75 9.67
CA ALA A 163 -19.33 -15.03 9.81
C ALA A 163 -18.36 -16.17 10.18
N ARG A 164 -17.07 -16.04 9.84
CA ARG A 164 -16.03 -17.00 10.17
C ARG A 164 -15.36 -16.74 11.52
N GLY A 165 -15.81 -15.74 12.28
CA GLY A 165 -15.33 -15.44 13.62
C GLY A 165 -14.10 -14.49 13.66
N TYR A 166 -13.81 -13.79 12.58
CA TYR A 166 -12.80 -12.74 12.60
C TYR A 166 -13.34 -11.47 13.27
N ALA A 167 -12.51 -10.82 14.08
CA ALA A 167 -12.80 -9.55 14.73
C ALA A 167 -11.88 -8.44 14.20
N LYS A 168 -12.26 -7.18 14.41
CA LYS A 168 -11.42 -6.03 14.07
C LYS A 168 -10.08 -6.11 14.81
N GLN A 169 -8.98 -5.96 14.08
CA GLN A 169 -7.63 -5.78 14.62
C GLN A 169 -7.25 -4.30 14.61
N VAL A 170 -7.28 -3.67 13.44
CA VAL A 170 -6.90 -2.27 13.24
C VAL A 170 -7.59 -1.71 12.01
N ASP A 171 -7.91 -0.43 12.02
CA ASP A 171 -8.37 0.31 10.86
C ASP A 171 -7.28 1.24 10.33
N TYR A 172 -7.30 1.41 9.02
CA TYR A 172 -6.58 2.47 8.32
C TYR A 172 -7.58 3.45 7.73
N VAL A 173 -7.23 4.73 7.76
CA VAL A 173 -8.05 5.83 7.25
C VAL A 173 -7.33 6.53 6.10
N GLU A 174 -8.10 7.01 5.13
CA GLU A 174 -7.61 7.80 4.01
C GLU A 174 -8.39 9.10 3.92
N TYR A 175 -7.66 10.21 3.77
CA TYR A 175 -8.25 11.53 3.66
C TYR A 175 -8.09 12.06 2.23
N ARG A 176 -9.17 12.67 1.73
CA ARG A 176 -9.12 13.55 0.58
C ARG A 176 -9.00 14.97 1.07
N ILE A 177 -7.96 15.65 0.63
CA ILE A 177 -7.52 16.97 1.10
C ILE A 177 -7.68 17.94 -0.06
N THR A 178 -8.37 19.06 0.17
CA THR A 178 -8.45 20.15 -0.81
C THR A 178 -7.15 20.94 -0.76
N VAL A 179 -6.46 21.04 -1.90
CA VAL A 179 -5.29 21.89 -2.04
C VAL A 179 -5.78 23.33 -2.14
N PRO A 180 -5.32 24.24 -1.25
CA PRO A 180 -5.75 25.64 -1.27
C PRO A 180 -5.30 26.35 -2.55
N GLU A 181 -5.99 27.41 -2.97
CA GLU A 181 -5.62 28.19 -4.16
C GLU A 181 -4.29 28.95 -4.02
N ALA A 182 -3.90 29.22 -2.78
CA ALA A 182 -2.60 29.81 -2.43
C ALA A 182 -2.12 29.22 -1.11
N MET A 183 -0.82 29.21 -0.90
CA MET A 183 -0.24 28.72 0.36
C MET A 183 -0.68 29.63 1.52
N PRO A 184 -1.19 29.03 2.64
CA PRO A 184 -1.68 29.83 3.78
C PRO A 184 -0.54 30.63 4.42
N GLU A 185 -0.75 31.93 4.66
CA GLU A 185 0.21 32.82 5.34
C GLU A 185 0.69 32.30 6.70
N ARG A 186 -0.21 31.63 7.43
CA ARG A 186 0.16 31.01 8.71
C ARG A 186 1.23 29.94 8.53
N MET A 187 1.14 29.15 7.45
CA MET A 187 2.11 28.13 7.12
C MET A 187 3.44 28.76 6.69
N GLU A 188 3.40 29.84 5.92
CA GLU A 188 4.59 30.58 5.51
C GLU A 188 5.37 31.08 6.73
N ARG A 189 4.68 31.76 7.66
CA ARG A 189 5.30 32.22 8.93
C ARG A 189 5.91 31.07 9.75
N LEU A 190 5.24 29.93 9.81
CA LEU A 190 5.76 28.74 10.51
C LEU A 190 7.03 28.22 9.83
N VAL A 191 7.01 28.12 8.51
CA VAL A 191 8.14 27.66 7.70
C VAL A 191 9.36 28.58 7.88
N ASP A 192 9.15 29.89 7.87
CA ASP A 192 10.23 30.86 8.07
C ASP A 192 10.85 30.78 9.46
N LEU A 193 10.02 30.57 10.49
CA LEU A 193 10.51 30.33 11.85
C LEU A 193 11.34 29.04 11.94
N VAL A 194 10.89 27.96 11.26
CA VAL A 194 11.62 26.70 11.24
C VAL A 194 12.95 26.87 10.51
N ARG A 195 12.97 27.53 9.34
CA ARG A 195 14.19 27.79 8.56
C ARG A 195 15.25 28.56 9.37
N GLN A 196 14.83 29.48 10.25
CA GLN A 196 15.75 30.22 11.12
C GLN A 196 16.37 29.36 12.25
N ARG A 197 15.72 28.23 12.58
CA ARG A 197 16.10 27.39 13.73
C ARG A 197 16.77 26.07 13.34
N THR A 198 16.88 25.78 12.05
CA THR A 198 17.46 24.52 11.56
C THR A 198 18.43 24.74 10.42
N SER A 199 19.45 23.90 10.34
CA SER A 199 20.36 23.77 9.18
C SER A 199 19.77 22.89 8.07
N VAL A 200 18.62 22.24 8.33
CA VAL A 200 18.00 21.32 7.38
C VAL A 200 17.48 22.06 6.13
N ARG A 201 17.88 21.56 4.98
CA ARG A 201 17.40 22.05 3.67
C ARG A 201 16.44 21.06 3.06
N VAL A 202 15.32 21.57 2.55
CA VAL A 202 14.37 20.77 1.76
C VAL A 202 14.57 21.09 0.28
N PHE A 203 14.67 20.05 -0.55
CA PHE A 203 14.94 20.20 -1.98
C PHE A 203 14.36 19.01 -2.77
N ASN A 204 14.30 19.18 -4.10
CA ASN A 204 14.01 18.13 -5.05
C ASN A 204 15.32 17.68 -5.71
N GLU A 205 15.55 16.38 -5.79
CA GLU A 205 16.62 15.85 -6.63
C GLU A 205 16.08 15.52 -8.01
N THR A 206 16.41 16.37 -8.98
CA THR A 206 15.90 16.26 -10.36
C THR A 206 16.59 15.17 -11.17
N SER A 207 17.77 14.74 -10.76
CA SER A 207 18.53 13.68 -11.41
C SER A 207 18.12 12.32 -10.85
N THR A 208 17.43 11.50 -11.64
CA THR A 208 17.07 10.12 -11.26
C THR A 208 18.30 9.31 -10.84
N LYS A 209 19.45 9.52 -11.50
CA LYS A 209 20.70 8.84 -11.14
C LYS A 209 21.19 9.23 -9.75
N ARG A 210 21.12 10.53 -9.38
CA ARG A 210 21.51 10.98 -8.03
C ARG A 210 20.46 10.59 -7.01
N LEU A 211 19.19 10.67 -7.36
CA LEU A 211 18.10 10.22 -6.49
C LEU A 211 18.29 8.74 -6.10
N SER A 212 18.47 7.86 -7.05
CA SER A 212 18.67 6.43 -6.78
C SER A 212 20.04 6.13 -6.17
N GLY A 213 21.11 6.77 -6.63
CA GLY A 213 22.49 6.46 -6.22
C GLY A 213 22.89 7.10 -4.89
N LYS A 214 22.69 8.44 -4.71
CA LYS A 214 23.09 9.14 -3.47
C LYS A 214 22.04 9.03 -2.37
N TRP A 215 20.77 9.19 -2.72
CA TRP A 215 19.69 9.38 -1.75
C TRP A 215 18.83 8.14 -1.53
N GLY A 216 18.75 7.25 -2.52
CA GLY A 216 17.83 6.11 -2.48
C GLY A 216 18.01 5.25 -1.24
N HIS A 217 19.24 4.85 -0.91
CA HIS A 217 19.54 4.06 0.28
C HIS A 217 19.13 4.83 1.56
N GLN A 218 19.50 6.11 1.67
CA GLN A 218 19.15 6.93 2.82
C GLN A 218 17.63 7.14 2.99
N VAL A 219 16.86 7.18 1.89
CA VAL A 219 15.38 7.23 1.95
C VAL A 219 14.85 6.02 2.68
N PHE A 220 15.33 4.81 2.35
CA PHE A 220 14.86 3.59 3.00
C PHE A 220 15.43 3.38 4.40
N GLU A 221 16.60 3.93 4.72
CA GLU A 221 17.08 4.02 6.11
C GLU A 221 16.13 4.87 6.97
N VAL A 222 15.78 6.07 6.48
CA VAL A 222 14.80 6.94 7.17
C VAL A 222 13.45 6.25 7.31
N LEU A 223 13.00 5.54 6.27
CA LEU A 223 11.77 4.75 6.33
C LEU A 223 11.84 3.70 7.44
N ASN A 224 12.89 2.90 7.47
CA ASN A 224 13.09 1.86 8.48
C ASN A 224 13.05 2.42 9.91
N GLU A 225 13.72 3.56 10.14
CA GLU A 225 13.73 4.21 11.45
C GLU A 225 12.36 4.82 11.81
N ALA A 226 11.72 5.52 10.86
CA ALA A 226 10.45 6.20 11.11
C ALA A 226 9.29 5.22 11.33
N TYR A 227 9.33 4.05 10.68
CA TYR A 227 8.24 3.06 10.69
C TYR A 227 8.46 1.91 11.67
N ALA A 228 9.59 1.89 12.38
CA ALA A 228 9.98 0.78 13.26
C ALA A 228 8.89 0.37 14.27
N ALA A 229 8.09 1.33 14.77
CA ALA A 229 7.03 1.10 15.75
C ALA A 229 5.63 0.90 15.16
N LEU A 230 5.46 1.02 13.84
CA LEU A 230 4.14 0.94 13.23
C LEU A 230 3.64 -0.52 13.14
N TYR A 231 2.33 -0.69 13.15
CA TYR A 231 1.68 -1.99 13.04
C TYR A 231 2.04 -2.68 11.70
N GLY A 232 2.41 -3.94 11.78
CA GLY A 232 2.63 -4.79 10.62
C GLY A 232 3.94 -4.56 9.86
N THR A 233 4.75 -3.57 10.26
CA THR A 233 6.00 -3.24 9.59
C THR A 233 7.15 -4.15 10.00
N THR A 234 8.05 -4.40 9.07
CA THR A 234 9.35 -5.04 9.31
C THR A 234 10.46 -4.19 8.69
N THR A 235 11.66 -4.25 9.27
CA THR A 235 12.82 -3.55 8.72
C THR A 235 13.19 -4.15 7.36
N LEU A 236 13.32 -3.30 6.34
CA LEU A 236 13.78 -3.68 5.01
C LEU A 236 15.28 -3.97 5.06
N ASP A 237 15.70 -5.08 4.49
CA ASP A 237 17.11 -5.40 4.31
C ASP A 237 17.69 -4.78 3.02
N GLU A 238 19.00 -4.93 2.81
CA GLU A 238 19.72 -4.38 1.65
C GLU A 238 19.16 -4.87 0.31
N LYS A 239 18.68 -6.12 0.24
CA LYS A 239 18.12 -6.68 -1.00
C LYS A 239 16.76 -6.06 -1.31
N GLU A 240 15.95 -5.85 -0.29
CA GLU A 240 14.65 -5.19 -0.43
C GLU A 240 14.83 -3.71 -0.77
N ILE A 241 15.76 -3.01 -0.11
CA ILE A 241 16.10 -1.62 -0.42
C ILE A 241 16.54 -1.51 -1.89
N ALA A 242 17.46 -2.35 -2.33
CA ALA A 242 17.89 -2.37 -3.74
C ALA A 242 16.74 -2.67 -4.71
N TYR A 243 15.85 -3.59 -4.34
CA TYR A 243 14.65 -3.93 -5.11
C TYR A 243 13.70 -2.72 -5.23
N TYR A 244 13.41 -2.02 -4.13
CA TYR A 244 12.53 -0.86 -4.14
C TYR A 244 13.13 0.33 -4.89
N ILE A 245 14.43 0.60 -4.73
CA ILE A 245 15.12 1.65 -5.48
C ILE A 245 15.01 1.38 -6.98
N SER A 246 15.31 0.16 -7.42
CA SER A 246 15.34 -0.18 -8.85
C SER A 246 13.97 -0.23 -9.50
N ASN A 247 12.93 -0.66 -8.77
CA ASN A 247 11.60 -0.88 -9.33
C ASN A 247 10.64 0.29 -9.15
N TYR A 248 10.86 1.16 -8.16
CA TYR A 248 9.88 2.20 -7.82
C TYR A 248 10.45 3.61 -7.82
N LEU A 249 11.58 3.86 -7.17
CA LEU A 249 12.06 5.22 -6.94
C LEU A 249 12.37 5.97 -8.25
N GLY A 250 12.86 5.27 -9.26
CA GLY A 250 13.15 5.84 -10.58
C GLY A 250 11.92 6.14 -11.45
N GLN A 251 10.72 5.71 -11.03
CA GLN A 251 9.48 5.89 -11.79
C GLN A 251 8.61 7.04 -11.26
N VAL A 252 8.94 7.58 -10.09
CA VAL A 252 8.24 8.71 -9.49
C VAL A 252 8.71 10.01 -10.13
N ASP A 253 7.75 10.95 -10.37
CA ASP A 253 8.07 12.31 -10.84
C ASP A 253 8.92 13.02 -9.77
N PRO A 254 10.17 13.39 -10.07
CA PRO A 254 11.06 14.03 -9.09
C PRO A 254 10.51 15.33 -8.49
N GLU A 255 9.58 16.00 -9.17
CA GLU A 255 8.92 17.20 -8.65
C GLU A 255 8.14 16.90 -7.36
N PHE A 256 7.63 15.68 -7.20
CA PHE A 256 6.86 15.27 -6.04
C PHE A 256 7.65 14.38 -5.06
N ILE A 257 8.98 14.46 -5.10
CA ILE A 257 9.88 13.89 -4.10
C ILE A 257 10.55 15.05 -3.36
N LYS A 258 10.25 15.21 -2.07
CA LYS A 258 10.91 16.20 -1.20
C LYS A 258 11.88 15.49 -0.28
N LEU A 259 13.13 15.91 -0.34
CA LEU A 259 14.20 15.41 0.49
C LEU A 259 14.60 16.50 1.49
N ALA A 260 14.68 16.14 2.76
CA ALA A 260 15.15 17.00 3.83
C ALA A 260 16.51 16.49 4.31
N ALA A 261 17.57 17.30 4.19
CA ALA A 261 18.92 16.93 4.57
C ALA A 261 19.59 17.95 5.47
N ASP A 262 20.34 17.45 6.45
CA ASP A 262 21.26 18.22 7.29
C ASP A 262 22.69 17.90 6.83
N GLY A 263 23.30 18.81 6.10
CA GLY A 263 24.51 18.53 5.33
C GLY A 263 24.29 17.45 4.27
N ASP A 264 25.03 16.36 4.38
CA ASP A 264 24.94 15.19 3.48
C ASP A 264 24.06 14.06 4.04
N ARG A 265 23.52 14.23 5.24
CA ARG A 265 22.67 13.25 5.90
C ARG A 265 21.20 13.54 5.61
N LEU A 266 20.48 12.56 5.03
CA LEU A 266 19.04 12.64 4.87
C LEU A 266 18.36 12.46 6.24
N VAL A 267 17.50 13.39 6.59
CA VAL A 267 16.77 13.40 7.87
C VAL A 267 15.27 13.25 7.72
N GLY A 268 14.76 13.44 6.49
CA GLY A 268 13.36 13.23 6.19
C GLY A 268 13.10 13.21 4.68
N PHE A 269 11.96 12.66 4.30
CA PHE A 269 11.50 12.63 2.92
C PHE A 269 9.98 12.59 2.84
N VAL A 270 9.44 13.03 1.71
CA VAL A 270 8.04 12.81 1.28
C VAL A 270 8.05 12.41 -0.18
N ILE A 271 7.38 11.32 -0.49
CA ILE A 271 7.16 10.82 -1.85
C ILE A 271 5.67 10.86 -2.14
N ALA A 272 5.31 11.63 -3.16
CA ALA A 272 3.96 11.67 -3.70
C ALA A 272 4.02 11.45 -5.22
N MET A 273 2.89 11.15 -5.82
CA MET A 273 2.80 10.91 -7.26
C MET A 273 1.45 11.40 -7.79
N PRO A 274 1.39 11.96 -9.00
CA PRO A 274 0.12 12.20 -9.67
C PRO A 274 -0.75 10.96 -9.68
N ASN A 275 -2.03 11.09 -9.34
CA ASN A 275 -2.95 9.95 -9.30
C ASN A 275 -3.06 9.26 -10.67
N LEU A 276 -2.81 7.97 -10.72
CA LEU A 276 -2.77 7.18 -11.95
C LEU A 276 -3.97 6.26 -12.13
N SER A 277 -4.93 6.30 -11.23
CA SER A 277 -6.04 5.34 -11.15
C SER A 277 -6.79 5.18 -12.46
N ARG A 278 -7.18 6.27 -13.12
CA ARG A 278 -7.87 6.25 -14.40
C ARG A 278 -6.99 5.75 -15.56
N GLY A 279 -5.69 6.03 -15.49
CA GLY A 279 -4.71 5.51 -16.44
C GLY A 279 -4.61 3.99 -16.37
N PHE A 280 -4.53 3.44 -15.16
CA PHE A 280 -4.50 1.99 -14.92
C PHE A 280 -5.82 1.30 -15.32
N GLN A 281 -6.97 1.92 -15.04
CA GLN A 281 -8.26 1.40 -15.52
C GLN A 281 -8.29 1.26 -17.04
N LYS A 282 -7.83 2.29 -17.77
CA LYS A 282 -7.77 2.25 -19.25
C LYS A 282 -6.71 1.27 -19.77
N ALA A 283 -5.62 1.06 -19.04
CA ALA A 283 -4.58 0.09 -19.38
C ALA A 283 -5.05 -1.37 -19.22
N ARG A 284 -6.12 -1.63 -18.42
CA ARG A 284 -6.73 -2.96 -18.22
C ARG A 284 -5.69 -4.04 -17.90
N GLY A 285 -4.76 -3.73 -17.01
CA GLY A 285 -3.71 -4.65 -16.56
C GLY A 285 -2.61 -4.93 -17.59
N ARG A 286 -2.54 -4.19 -18.70
CA ARG A 286 -1.53 -4.36 -19.76
C ARG A 286 -0.81 -3.05 -20.05
N LEU A 287 0.51 -3.06 -19.97
CA LEU A 287 1.31 -1.88 -20.31
C LEU A 287 1.39 -1.67 -21.82
N PHE A 288 1.59 -2.76 -22.58
CA PHE A 288 1.70 -2.74 -24.04
C PHE A 288 0.47 -3.34 -24.72
N PRO A 289 0.10 -2.87 -25.95
CA PRO A 289 0.80 -1.84 -26.74
C PRO A 289 0.44 -0.39 -26.36
N PHE A 290 -0.69 -0.09 -25.72
CA PHE A 290 -1.16 1.28 -25.50
C PHE A 290 -1.40 1.66 -24.04
N GLY A 291 -1.30 0.71 -23.12
CA GLY A 291 -1.56 0.98 -21.68
C GLY A 291 -0.63 2.05 -21.11
N PHE A 292 0.66 2.06 -21.50
CA PHE A 292 1.61 3.08 -21.08
C PHE A 292 1.20 4.50 -21.50
N VAL A 293 0.56 4.66 -22.68
CA VAL A 293 0.09 5.96 -23.17
C VAL A 293 -1.00 6.50 -22.25
N HIS A 294 -1.94 5.64 -21.82
CA HIS A 294 -3.00 6.03 -20.88
C HIS A 294 -2.43 6.47 -19.53
N ILE A 295 -1.44 5.75 -19.02
CA ILE A 295 -0.77 6.07 -17.75
C ILE A 295 -0.01 7.38 -17.85
N LEU A 296 0.80 7.58 -18.89
CA LEU A 296 1.56 8.82 -19.11
C LEU A 296 0.65 10.04 -19.32
N ARG A 297 -0.47 9.86 -20.03
CA ARG A 297 -1.46 10.92 -20.19
C ARG A 297 -2.09 11.30 -18.85
N GLU A 298 -2.49 10.31 -18.06
CA GLU A 298 -3.08 10.55 -16.73
C GLU A 298 -2.08 11.27 -15.82
N MET A 299 -0.82 10.84 -15.78
CA MET A 299 0.24 11.47 -15.01
C MET A 299 0.36 12.98 -15.29
N ARG A 300 0.12 13.41 -16.54
CA ARG A 300 0.22 14.83 -16.94
C ARG A 300 -1.07 15.61 -16.76
N SER A 301 -2.22 14.95 -16.77
CA SER A 301 -3.53 15.62 -16.81
C SER A 301 -4.31 15.54 -15.50
N THR A 302 -3.95 14.65 -14.60
CA THR A 302 -4.61 14.53 -13.30
C THR A 302 -4.43 15.80 -12.46
N ARG A 303 -5.43 16.10 -11.66
CA ARG A 303 -5.41 17.17 -10.66
C ARG A 303 -5.44 16.65 -9.24
N VAL A 304 -5.11 15.38 -9.09
CA VAL A 304 -5.04 14.69 -7.79
C VAL A 304 -3.62 14.21 -7.57
N LEU A 305 -3.10 14.40 -6.37
CA LEU A 305 -1.78 13.95 -5.92
C LEU A 305 -1.96 12.90 -4.85
N ASP A 306 -1.38 11.73 -5.04
CA ASP A 306 -1.40 10.65 -4.05
C ASP A 306 -0.12 10.72 -3.20
N PHE A 307 -0.25 10.81 -1.88
CA PHE A 307 0.88 10.63 -0.96
C PHE A 307 1.14 9.13 -0.78
N TYR A 308 2.39 8.72 -0.90
CA TYR A 308 2.76 7.31 -0.76
C TYR A 308 3.57 7.03 0.50
N LEU A 309 4.69 7.73 0.66
CA LEU A 309 5.61 7.49 1.77
C LEU A 309 6.10 8.84 2.31
N ALA A 310 6.20 8.93 3.61
CA ALA A 310 6.81 10.06 4.29
C ALA A 310 7.49 9.60 5.57
N GLY A 311 8.65 10.13 5.87
CA GLY A 311 9.35 9.81 7.10
C GLY A 311 10.25 10.94 7.54
N VAL A 312 10.42 11.04 8.85
CA VAL A 312 11.39 11.93 9.50
C VAL A 312 12.09 11.13 10.57
N ARG A 313 13.43 11.17 10.61
CA ARG A 313 14.21 10.47 11.62
C ARG A 313 13.74 10.85 13.03
N PRO A 314 13.68 9.92 14.00
CA PRO A 314 13.14 10.17 15.32
C PRO A 314 13.69 11.42 16.00
N GLU A 315 14.99 11.67 15.91
CA GLU A 315 15.67 12.81 16.52
C GLU A 315 15.36 14.17 15.85
N TYR A 316 14.73 14.16 14.67
CA TYR A 316 14.28 15.36 13.96
C TYR A 316 12.76 15.56 14.02
N GLN A 317 12.00 14.61 14.58
CA GLN A 317 10.57 14.76 14.77
C GLN A 317 10.24 15.91 15.74
N GLY A 318 9.13 16.59 15.48
CA GLY A 318 8.70 17.75 16.28
C GLY A 318 9.51 19.03 16.06
N LYS A 319 10.51 19.02 15.19
CA LYS A 319 11.34 20.22 14.85
C LYS A 319 10.82 20.98 13.62
N GLY A 320 9.63 20.64 13.08
CA GLY A 320 9.00 21.31 11.96
C GLY A 320 9.51 20.89 10.58
N ILE A 321 10.32 19.81 10.49
CA ILE A 321 10.84 19.31 9.21
C ILE A 321 9.69 18.83 8.29
N ASP A 322 8.68 18.23 8.87
CA ASP A 322 7.42 17.84 8.23
C ASP A 322 6.69 19.04 7.63
N ALA A 323 6.65 20.18 8.35
CA ALA A 323 6.06 21.42 7.85
C ALA A 323 6.86 22.01 6.66
N LEU A 324 8.20 21.98 6.70
CA LEU A 324 9.05 22.40 5.58
C LEU A 324 8.78 21.55 4.33
N MET A 325 8.74 20.22 4.47
CA MET A 325 8.48 19.31 3.35
C MET A 325 7.06 19.49 2.79
N SER A 326 6.07 19.64 3.66
CA SER A 326 4.67 19.88 3.27
C SER A 326 4.51 21.20 2.53
N TRP A 327 5.23 22.26 2.95
CA TRP A 327 5.27 23.55 2.26
C TRP A 327 5.80 23.41 0.84
N GLU A 328 6.96 22.78 0.67
CA GLU A 328 7.57 22.61 -0.66
C GLU A 328 6.73 21.68 -1.55
N MET A 329 6.07 20.67 -0.96
CA MET A 329 5.12 19.83 -1.69
C MET A 329 3.89 20.62 -2.14
N GLY A 330 3.32 21.45 -1.28
CA GLY A 330 2.19 22.34 -1.59
C GLY A 330 2.52 23.30 -2.73
N ARG A 331 3.72 23.90 -2.74
CA ARG A 331 4.18 24.77 -3.84
C ARG A 331 4.25 24.02 -5.17
N SER A 332 4.81 22.81 -5.19
CA SER A 332 4.83 21.97 -6.40
C SER A 332 3.43 21.57 -6.83
N ALA A 333 2.55 21.22 -5.90
CA ALA A 333 1.16 20.88 -6.20
C ALA A 333 0.41 22.07 -6.85
N LEU A 334 0.56 23.27 -6.30
CA LEU A 334 -0.02 24.50 -6.87
C LEU A 334 0.53 24.80 -8.26
N ALA A 335 1.85 24.76 -8.45
CA ALA A 335 2.50 25.02 -9.74
C ALA A 335 2.01 24.03 -10.83
N ARG A 336 1.70 22.78 -10.44
CA ARG A 336 1.17 21.74 -11.34
C ARG A 336 -0.34 21.78 -11.53
N GLY A 337 -1.07 22.66 -10.83
CA GLY A 337 -2.52 22.79 -10.88
C GLY A 337 -3.27 21.63 -10.22
N ILE A 338 -2.65 20.98 -9.24
CA ILE A 338 -3.27 19.98 -8.39
C ILE A 338 -4.36 20.65 -7.55
N ARG A 339 -5.53 20.02 -7.46
CA ARG A 339 -6.67 20.51 -6.68
C ARG A 339 -6.98 19.67 -5.44
N PHE A 340 -6.61 18.42 -5.48
CA PHE A 340 -6.85 17.49 -4.39
C PHE A 340 -5.59 16.67 -4.12
N ALA A 341 -5.42 16.29 -2.86
CA ALA A 341 -4.45 15.29 -2.47
C ALA A 341 -5.16 14.13 -1.76
N GLU A 342 -4.66 12.93 -1.96
CA GLU A 342 -5.11 11.73 -1.27
C GLU A 342 -4.01 11.34 -0.27
N SER A 343 -4.37 11.23 1.02
CA SER A 343 -3.46 10.55 1.94
C SER A 343 -3.42 9.06 1.58
N ASN A 344 -2.33 8.41 1.87
CA ASN A 344 -2.29 6.95 1.81
C ASN A 344 -2.82 6.39 3.15
N HIS A 345 -2.77 5.08 3.32
CA HIS A 345 -3.18 4.40 4.52
C HIS A 345 -2.51 4.98 5.77
N GLU A 346 -3.29 5.54 6.67
CA GLU A 346 -2.87 6.02 7.97
C GLU A 346 -3.55 5.19 9.05
N LEU A 347 -2.79 4.67 10.01
CA LEU A 347 -3.39 4.00 11.17
C LEU A 347 -4.39 4.93 11.86
N GLU A 348 -5.55 4.42 12.25
CA GLU A 348 -6.63 5.22 12.86
C GLU A 348 -6.19 5.92 14.16
N ASP A 349 -5.17 5.39 14.83
CA ASP A 349 -4.59 5.95 16.07
C ASP A 349 -3.30 6.78 15.82
N ASN A 350 -2.85 6.92 14.58
CA ASN A 350 -1.72 7.78 14.24
C ASN A 350 -2.12 9.27 14.20
N HIS A 351 -2.43 9.81 15.37
CA HIS A 351 -2.87 11.20 15.51
C HIS A 351 -1.83 12.23 15.07
N LYS A 352 -0.54 11.86 15.03
CA LYS A 352 0.53 12.77 14.60
C LYS A 352 0.41 13.10 13.11
N ILE A 353 0.28 12.09 12.26
CA ILE A 353 0.13 12.32 10.81
C ILE A 353 -1.21 12.98 10.50
N GLN A 354 -2.29 12.55 11.15
CA GLN A 354 -3.62 13.13 10.96
C GLN A 354 -3.68 14.59 11.37
N ALA A 355 -2.85 15.04 12.33
CA ALA A 355 -2.77 16.44 12.74
C ALA A 355 -2.24 17.34 11.61
N LEU A 356 -1.42 16.83 10.69
CA LEU A 356 -0.94 17.59 9.54
C LEU A 356 -2.08 18.04 8.63
N TRP A 357 -3.09 17.20 8.49
CA TRP A 357 -4.23 17.46 7.63
C TRP A 357 -5.30 18.36 8.28
N LYS A 358 -5.28 18.53 9.61
CA LYS A 358 -6.31 19.34 10.34
C LYS A 358 -6.36 20.80 9.92
N GLN A 359 -5.28 21.31 9.34
CA GLN A 359 -5.21 22.70 8.89
C GLN A 359 -5.76 22.92 7.47
N TYR A 360 -6.12 21.83 6.76
CA TYR A 360 -6.68 21.87 5.42
C TYR A 360 -8.14 21.45 5.45
N ASP A 361 -8.91 21.92 4.45
CA ASP A 361 -10.22 21.32 4.16
C ASP A 361 -10.01 19.87 3.74
N ARG A 362 -10.57 18.95 4.51
CA ARG A 362 -10.36 17.52 4.35
C ARG A 362 -11.62 16.73 4.64
N ARG A 363 -11.74 15.61 3.96
CA ARG A 363 -12.80 14.62 4.18
C ARG A 363 -12.17 13.25 4.40
N LEU A 364 -12.57 12.54 5.47
CA LEU A 364 -12.35 11.10 5.55
C LEU A 364 -13.18 10.47 4.44
N HIS A 365 -12.55 9.79 3.48
CA HIS A 365 -13.29 9.28 2.35
C HIS A 365 -13.18 7.76 2.19
N ARG A 366 -12.20 7.13 2.82
CA ARG A 366 -12.06 5.68 2.80
C ARG A 366 -11.56 5.19 4.15
N ARG A 367 -12.00 3.99 4.52
CA ARG A 367 -11.49 3.24 5.66
C ARG A 367 -11.32 1.79 5.27
N THR A 368 -10.17 1.20 5.61
CA THR A 368 -9.93 -0.24 5.47
C THR A 368 -9.69 -0.86 6.84
N ARG A 369 -10.00 -2.16 6.95
CA ARG A 369 -9.91 -2.90 8.21
C ARG A 369 -9.11 -4.17 8.03
N VAL A 370 -8.14 -4.37 8.91
CA VAL A 370 -7.50 -5.65 9.13
C VAL A 370 -8.26 -6.41 10.21
N TYR A 371 -8.52 -7.65 9.95
CA TYR A 371 -9.21 -8.56 10.86
C TYR A 371 -8.23 -9.56 11.47
N VAL A 372 -8.59 -10.11 12.63
CA VAL A 372 -7.81 -11.14 13.31
C VAL A 372 -8.72 -12.22 13.83
N LYS A 373 -8.22 -13.46 13.84
CA LYS A 373 -8.91 -14.61 14.41
C LYS A 373 -7.90 -15.53 15.10
N PRO A 374 -8.14 -16.00 16.33
CA PRO A 374 -7.40 -17.12 16.91
C PRO A 374 -7.59 -18.37 16.06
N LEU A 375 -6.50 -19.11 15.82
CA LEU A 375 -6.56 -20.45 15.25
C LEU A 375 -6.71 -21.41 16.42
N GLY A 376 -7.65 -22.36 16.30
CA GLY A 376 -7.83 -23.41 17.31
C GLY A 376 -6.53 -24.22 17.46
N ALA A 377 -6.29 -24.67 18.68
CA ALA A 377 -5.19 -25.58 18.98
C ALA A 377 -5.45 -26.97 18.36
#